data_a94ff57507f50365eacbf8d23c308575
#
_entry.id   a94ff57507f50365eacbf8d23c308575
#
_cell.length_a   1.000
_cell.length_b   1.000
_cell.length_c   1.000
_cell.angle_alpha   90.00
_cell.angle_beta   90.00
_cell.angle_gamma   90.00
#
_symmetry.space_group_name_H-M   'P 1'
#
loop_
_entity.id
_entity.type
_entity.pdbx_description
1 polymer ?
#
loop_
_entity_poly.entity_id
_entity_poly.type
_entity_poly.pdbx_seq_one_letter_code
_entity_poly.pdbx_strand_id
1 'polypeptide(L)'
;MPATRSEVIELLSAMVEIDSVTPWLIPDGAGEGRVAQYIADWLTAADIGAEIEIVEVEPGRPNLLARLRGTGGGPTLCVNAHTDTVGFANWPDTALVPRIDGDLMYGLGVADDKSGCAAGMLVLRSLASSGARLRGDLLVACVADEEGISIGSEHLARYPGIDAAIVIEPQPTDMLVVEHQGFGWIDVITHGVAAHGSAPEEGVDAIVHLAEVISRLHRLDREVFTRNPSAMNGRTVFHTGTVSGGTDYATYPNRATLGIEIGTQPGEHLNDRVAEIEAIFTEIAETEPGFRGEVSVRLDRDPFLAQGHERLQEALVASMTDVLGRPPTVTGLNAWTDAALMQAAGIPTLLIGANGGNFHAPDEWLSLSEFMKLCTILEQTAVSFLS
;
A
#
# COMPACT_ATOMS: atom_id res chain seq x y z
N MET A 1 -19.32 15.12 -17.98
CA MET A 1 -19.99 15.84 -16.86
C MET A 1 -19.54 15.18 -15.57
N PRO A 2 -19.28 15.93 -14.48
CA PRO A 2 -18.95 15.35 -13.19
C PRO A 2 -20.00 14.34 -12.73
N ALA A 3 -19.56 13.28 -12.06
CA ALA A 3 -20.48 12.28 -11.53
C ALA A 3 -21.35 12.88 -10.43
N THR A 4 -22.62 12.48 -10.40
CA THR A 4 -23.52 12.83 -9.31
C THR A 4 -23.23 11.97 -8.09
N ARG A 5 -23.63 12.44 -6.89
CA ARG A 5 -23.50 11.66 -5.66
C ARG A 5 -24.19 10.29 -5.75
N SER A 6 -25.32 10.20 -6.45
CA SER A 6 -26.04 8.93 -6.63
C SER A 6 -25.23 7.93 -7.48
N GLU A 7 -24.64 8.39 -8.58
CA GLU A 7 -23.76 7.53 -9.42
C GLU A 7 -22.51 7.06 -8.69
N VAL A 8 -21.92 7.93 -7.84
CA VAL A 8 -20.79 7.56 -6.98
C VAL A 8 -21.18 6.45 -6.02
N ILE A 9 -22.32 6.60 -5.33
CA ILE A 9 -22.82 5.59 -4.39
C ILE A 9 -23.10 4.27 -5.11
N GLU A 10 -23.76 4.31 -6.27
CA GLU A 10 -24.08 3.11 -7.06
C GLU A 10 -22.79 2.36 -7.48
N LEU A 11 -21.79 3.08 -8.01
CA LEU A 11 -20.53 2.51 -8.43
C LEU A 11 -19.76 1.89 -7.26
N LEU A 12 -19.56 2.64 -6.18
CA LEU A 12 -18.84 2.16 -5.00
C LEU A 12 -19.57 1.00 -4.31
N SER A 13 -20.91 1.03 -4.25
CA SER A 13 -21.70 -0.08 -3.69
C SER A 13 -21.46 -1.37 -4.45
N ALA A 14 -21.53 -1.32 -5.78
CA ALA A 14 -21.29 -2.50 -6.59
C ALA A 14 -19.85 -3.04 -6.45
N MET A 15 -18.86 -2.16 -6.26
CA MET A 15 -17.48 -2.59 -6.05
C MET A 15 -17.26 -3.19 -4.65
N VAL A 16 -17.89 -2.62 -3.60
CA VAL A 16 -17.82 -3.15 -2.22
C VAL A 16 -18.41 -4.56 -2.14
N GLU A 17 -19.53 -4.82 -2.84
CA GLU A 17 -20.20 -6.14 -2.87
C GLU A 17 -19.35 -7.25 -3.51
N ILE A 18 -18.27 -6.90 -4.22
CA ILE A 18 -17.36 -7.86 -4.83
C ILE A 18 -16.24 -8.19 -3.84
N ASP A 19 -16.19 -9.44 -3.38
CA ASP A 19 -15.05 -9.96 -2.62
C ASP A 19 -13.81 -9.99 -3.51
N SER A 20 -12.75 -9.30 -3.07
CA SER A 20 -11.44 -9.20 -3.72
C SER A 20 -10.29 -9.35 -2.72
N VAL A 21 -10.50 -10.13 -1.67
CA VAL A 21 -9.45 -10.42 -0.66
C VAL A 21 -8.24 -11.05 -1.34
N THR A 22 -7.05 -10.48 -1.08
CA THR A 22 -5.81 -10.99 -1.67
C THR A 22 -5.49 -12.40 -1.17
N PRO A 23 -5.29 -13.37 -2.08
CA PRO A 23 -4.91 -14.74 -1.72
C PRO A 23 -3.54 -14.82 -1.05
N TRP A 24 -2.71 -13.80 -1.18
CA TRP A 24 -1.41 -13.76 -0.53
C TRP A 24 -1.55 -13.67 1.01
N LEU A 25 -2.48 -12.84 1.50
CA LEU A 25 -2.76 -12.73 2.94
C LEU A 25 -3.65 -13.89 3.43
N ILE A 26 -4.66 -14.25 2.64
CA ILE A 26 -5.66 -15.27 2.97
C ILE A 26 -5.66 -16.30 1.86
N PRO A 27 -5.15 -17.53 2.07
CA PRO A 27 -4.98 -18.53 1.00
C PRO A 27 -6.23 -18.88 0.18
N ASP A 28 -7.43 -18.70 0.78
CA ASP A 28 -8.73 -18.90 0.12
C ASP A 28 -9.39 -17.58 -0.29
N GLY A 29 -8.64 -16.47 -0.31
CA GLY A 29 -9.11 -15.15 -0.76
C GLY A 29 -9.61 -15.20 -2.21
N ALA A 30 -10.66 -14.42 -2.51
CA ALA A 30 -11.33 -14.47 -3.81
C ALA A 30 -10.47 -13.93 -4.96
N GLY A 31 -9.46 -13.12 -4.66
CA GLY A 31 -8.61 -12.45 -5.64
C GLY A 31 -9.33 -11.38 -6.46
N GLU A 32 -8.60 -10.73 -7.32
CA GLU A 32 -9.00 -9.48 -7.98
C GLU A 32 -9.78 -9.69 -9.29
N GLY A 33 -9.83 -10.92 -9.80
CA GLY A 33 -10.39 -11.22 -11.14
C GLY A 33 -11.83 -10.72 -11.33
N ARG A 34 -12.69 -10.83 -10.31
CA ARG A 34 -14.10 -10.39 -10.39
C ARG A 34 -14.26 -8.88 -10.41
N VAL A 35 -13.49 -8.16 -9.60
CA VAL A 35 -13.54 -6.70 -9.56
C VAL A 35 -12.91 -6.11 -10.81
N ALA A 36 -11.80 -6.66 -11.31
CA ALA A 36 -11.21 -6.24 -12.59
C ALA A 36 -12.20 -6.44 -13.77
N GLN A 37 -12.91 -7.57 -13.82
CA GLN A 37 -13.94 -7.79 -14.84
C GLN A 37 -15.10 -6.79 -14.71
N TYR A 38 -15.56 -6.51 -13.49
CA TYR A 38 -16.61 -5.51 -13.25
C TYR A 38 -16.18 -4.12 -13.77
N ILE A 39 -14.95 -3.68 -13.49
CA ILE A 39 -14.42 -2.40 -13.96
C ILE A 39 -14.37 -2.37 -15.50
N ALA A 40 -13.88 -3.46 -16.13
CA ALA A 40 -13.83 -3.58 -17.59
C ALA A 40 -15.23 -3.47 -18.22
N ASP A 41 -16.21 -4.19 -17.67
CA ASP A 41 -17.60 -4.19 -18.14
C ASP A 41 -18.23 -2.80 -17.99
N TRP A 42 -18.01 -2.13 -16.86
CA TRP A 42 -18.52 -0.77 -16.62
C TRP A 42 -17.95 0.25 -17.60
N LEU A 43 -16.62 0.22 -17.83
CA LEU A 43 -15.95 1.12 -18.78
C LEU A 43 -16.38 0.85 -20.23
N THR A 44 -16.58 -0.43 -20.57
CA THR A 44 -17.09 -0.83 -21.89
C THR A 44 -18.51 -0.34 -22.11
N ALA A 45 -19.38 -0.48 -21.11
CA ALA A 45 -20.77 -0.01 -21.17
C ALA A 45 -20.86 1.53 -21.24
N ALA A 46 -19.89 2.25 -20.69
CA ALA A 46 -19.83 3.70 -20.78
C ALA A 46 -19.49 4.22 -22.19
N ASP A 47 -19.02 3.36 -23.10
CA ASP A 47 -18.71 3.66 -24.52
C ASP A 47 -17.86 4.93 -24.71
N ILE A 48 -16.80 5.05 -23.91
CA ILE A 48 -15.96 6.26 -23.83
C ILE A 48 -14.77 6.23 -24.80
N GLY A 49 -14.63 5.18 -25.61
CA GLY A 49 -13.54 5.03 -26.57
C GLY A 49 -12.17 4.75 -25.89
N ALA A 50 -12.14 4.33 -24.65
CA ALA A 50 -10.92 3.91 -23.98
C ALA A 50 -10.48 2.53 -24.45
N GLU A 51 -9.16 2.33 -24.56
CA GLU A 51 -8.56 1.01 -24.73
C GLU A 51 -8.55 0.31 -23.38
N ILE A 52 -9.20 -0.84 -23.26
CA ILE A 52 -9.35 -1.59 -22.00
C ILE A 52 -8.62 -2.91 -22.15
N GLU A 53 -7.74 -3.22 -21.22
CA GLU A 53 -6.95 -4.44 -21.16
C GLU A 53 -7.00 -5.05 -19.76
N ILE A 54 -7.31 -6.34 -19.67
CA ILE A 54 -7.15 -7.15 -18.46
C ILE A 54 -5.87 -7.94 -18.63
N VAL A 55 -4.86 -7.65 -17.81
CA VAL A 55 -3.52 -8.24 -17.87
C VAL A 55 -3.35 -9.19 -16.71
N GLU A 56 -3.34 -10.48 -16.97
CA GLU A 56 -3.10 -11.49 -15.94
C GLU A 56 -1.63 -11.45 -15.51
N VAL A 57 -1.38 -11.00 -14.28
CA VAL A 57 -0.03 -10.88 -13.71
C VAL A 57 0.41 -12.23 -13.13
N GLU A 58 -0.50 -12.89 -12.44
CA GLU A 58 -0.44 -14.29 -12.03
C GLU A 58 -1.81 -14.93 -12.30
N PRO A 59 -1.91 -16.27 -12.36
CA PRO A 59 -3.18 -16.93 -12.63
C PRO A 59 -4.31 -16.49 -11.70
N GLY A 60 -5.35 -15.86 -12.28
CA GLY A 60 -6.48 -15.31 -11.53
C GLY A 60 -6.22 -13.97 -10.83
N ARG A 61 -5.06 -13.37 -11.00
CA ARG A 61 -4.63 -12.13 -10.37
C ARG A 61 -4.35 -11.03 -11.43
N PRO A 62 -5.37 -10.46 -12.07
CA PRO A 62 -5.16 -9.50 -13.13
C PRO A 62 -5.04 -8.06 -12.65
N ASN A 63 -4.22 -7.27 -13.38
CA ASN A 63 -4.40 -5.84 -13.46
C ASN A 63 -5.47 -5.50 -14.49
N LEU A 64 -6.19 -4.41 -14.28
CA LEU A 64 -6.98 -3.76 -15.33
C LEU A 64 -6.30 -2.47 -15.74
N LEU A 65 -6.07 -2.29 -17.04
CA LEU A 65 -5.51 -1.08 -17.63
C LEU A 65 -6.54 -0.46 -18.57
N ALA A 66 -6.86 0.83 -18.38
CA ALA A 66 -7.77 1.57 -19.24
C ALA A 66 -7.12 2.86 -19.71
N ARG A 67 -6.94 3.02 -21.02
CA ARG A 67 -6.25 4.14 -21.61
C ARG A 67 -7.17 5.00 -22.48
N LEU A 68 -7.27 6.27 -22.15
CA LEU A 68 -7.88 7.28 -23.02
C LEU A 68 -6.78 7.98 -23.81
N ARG A 69 -6.79 7.79 -25.13
CA ARG A 69 -5.79 8.38 -26.02
C ARG A 69 -6.00 9.87 -26.19
N GLY A 70 -4.92 10.63 -26.12
CA GLY A 70 -4.87 12.02 -26.54
C GLY A 70 -4.67 12.17 -28.06
N THR A 71 -4.49 13.40 -28.51
CA THR A 71 -4.24 13.72 -29.93
C THR A 71 -2.80 13.46 -30.35
N GLY A 72 -1.93 13.12 -29.42
CA GLY A 72 -0.52 12.80 -29.62
C GLY A 72 0.45 13.95 -29.33
N GLY A 73 1.68 13.58 -29.00
CA GLY A 73 2.78 14.50 -28.71
C GLY A 73 2.75 15.11 -27.29
N GLY A 74 1.91 14.61 -26.41
CA GLY A 74 1.90 14.89 -24.97
C GLY A 74 2.38 13.70 -24.15
N PRO A 75 2.52 13.86 -22.81
CA PRO A 75 2.91 12.78 -21.90
C PRO A 75 1.77 11.81 -21.63
N THR A 76 2.09 10.67 -21.02
CA THR A 76 1.11 9.76 -20.42
C THR A 76 1.10 9.95 -18.89
N LEU A 77 -0.06 10.29 -18.36
CA LEU A 77 -0.31 10.30 -16.91
C LEU A 77 -0.97 8.98 -16.50
N CYS A 78 -0.40 8.28 -15.54
CA CYS A 78 -1.01 7.11 -14.94
C CYS A 78 -1.72 7.50 -13.62
N VAL A 79 -2.95 7.07 -13.44
CA VAL A 79 -3.64 7.03 -12.14
C VAL A 79 -3.65 5.57 -11.72
N ASN A 80 -2.96 5.26 -10.63
CA ASN A 80 -2.79 3.91 -10.08
C ASN A 80 -3.55 3.78 -8.77
N ALA A 81 -4.31 2.69 -8.64
CA ALA A 81 -5.09 2.33 -7.45
C ALA A 81 -5.18 0.80 -7.37
N HIS A 82 -5.36 0.22 -6.18
CA HIS A 82 -5.43 -1.22 -6.07
C HIS A 82 -6.86 -1.77 -5.96
N THR A 83 -7.03 -3.03 -6.35
CA THR A 83 -8.32 -3.71 -6.41
C THR A 83 -8.53 -4.72 -5.30
N ASP A 84 -7.45 -5.18 -4.70
CA ASP A 84 -7.49 -6.15 -3.60
C ASP A 84 -7.86 -5.49 -2.27
N THR A 85 -8.16 -6.33 -1.31
CA THR A 85 -8.45 -5.94 0.08
C THR A 85 -7.84 -6.95 1.04
N VAL A 86 -7.69 -6.54 2.30
CA VAL A 86 -7.40 -7.45 3.41
C VAL A 86 -8.56 -8.41 3.69
N GLY A 87 -8.29 -9.44 4.51
CA GLY A 87 -9.32 -10.38 4.96
C GLY A 87 -10.27 -9.77 6.00
N PHE A 88 -11.51 -10.29 6.04
CA PHE A 88 -12.58 -9.80 6.93
C PHE A 88 -13.13 -10.85 7.90
N ALA A 89 -12.36 -11.90 8.21
CA ALA A 89 -12.81 -13.00 9.08
C ALA A 89 -13.28 -12.54 10.48
N ASN A 90 -12.79 -11.43 10.98
CA ASN A 90 -13.15 -10.84 12.27
C ASN A 90 -14.17 -9.71 12.15
N TRP A 91 -14.72 -9.46 10.96
CA TRP A 91 -15.74 -8.45 10.72
C TRP A 91 -17.14 -9.05 10.93
N PRO A 92 -18.17 -8.20 11.17
CA PRO A 92 -19.56 -8.63 11.03
C PRO A 92 -19.84 -9.14 9.60
N ASP A 93 -20.90 -9.93 9.42
CA ASP A 93 -21.38 -10.43 8.11
C ASP A 93 -21.72 -9.30 7.10
N THR A 94 -21.46 -8.07 7.46
CA THR A 94 -21.75 -6.85 6.68
C THR A 94 -20.53 -6.26 5.99
N ALA A 95 -19.37 -6.88 6.02
CA ALA A 95 -18.15 -6.35 5.39
C ALA A 95 -18.35 -6.00 3.91
N LEU A 96 -19.04 -6.87 3.17
CA LEU A 96 -19.37 -6.69 1.74
C LEU A 96 -20.78 -6.10 1.51
N VAL A 97 -21.40 -5.51 2.55
CA VAL A 97 -22.72 -4.86 2.44
C VAL A 97 -22.54 -3.35 2.61
N PRO A 98 -22.58 -2.58 1.50
CA PRO A 98 -22.37 -1.14 1.57
C PRO A 98 -23.44 -0.45 2.41
N ARG A 99 -23.04 0.42 3.32
CA ARG A 99 -23.94 1.20 4.18
C ARG A 99 -23.62 2.68 4.07
N ILE A 100 -24.63 3.52 3.96
CA ILE A 100 -24.48 4.98 3.89
C ILE A 100 -25.09 5.59 5.14
N ASP A 101 -24.35 6.49 5.79
CA ASP A 101 -24.82 7.32 6.89
C ASP A 101 -24.35 8.77 6.69
N GLY A 102 -25.28 9.63 6.30
CA GLY A 102 -24.97 11.02 5.95
C GLY A 102 -23.99 11.14 4.79
N ASP A 103 -22.78 11.62 5.06
CA ASP A 103 -21.70 11.75 4.08
C ASP A 103 -20.77 10.52 4.04
N LEU A 104 -20.89 9.61 5.00
CA LEU A 104 -20.02 8.46 5.11
C LEU A 104 -20.61 7.23 4.42
N MET A 105 -19.78 6.54 3.67
CA MET A 105 -20.07 5.23 3.11
C MET A 105 -19.15 4.20 3.76
N TYR A 106 -19.72 3.07 4.15
CA TYR A 106 -19.03 1.99 4.87
C TYR A 106 -19.02 0.70 4.06
N GLY A 107 -17.96 -0.07 4.20
CA GLY A 107 -17.77 -1.39 3.59
C GLY A 107 -16.29 -1.69 3.39
N LEU A 108 -15.94 -2.95 3.26
CA LEU A 108 -14.57 -3.39 3.03
C LEU A 108 -14.03 -2.86 1.69
N GLY A 109 -12.88 -2.23 1.72
CA GLY A 109 -12.24 -1.66 0.53
C GLY A 109 -12.93 -0.38 0.02
N VAL A 110 -13.93 0.16 0.74
CA VAL A 110 -14.62 1.37 0.27
C VAL A 110 -13.70 2.57 0.22
N ALA A 111 -12.71 2.63 1.12
CA ALA A 111 -11.67 3.64 1.13
C ALA A 111 -10.35 3.07 0.60
N ASP A 112 -10.02 1.83 0.98
CA ASP A 112 -8.74 1.16 0.76
C ASP A 112 -8.90 -0.07 -0.14
N ASP A 113 -8.74 0.00 -1.50
CA ASP A 113 -8.68 1.24 -2.30
C ASP A 113 -9.60 1.17 -3.54
N LYS A 114 -10.77 0.50 -3.40
CA LYS A 114 -11.78 0.50 -4.48
C LYS A 114 -12.23 1.91 -4.84
N SER A 115 -12.07 2.87 -3.89
CA SER A 115 -12.37 4.27 -4.17
C SER A 115 -11.38 4.88 -5.18
N GLY A 116 -10.10 4.58 -5.10
CA GLY A 116 -9.12 5.03 -6.08
C GLY A 116 -9.41 4.49 -7.48
N CYS A 117 -9.74 3.20 -7.58
CA CYS A 117 -10.20 2.60 -8.84
C CYS A 117 -11.45 3.32 -9.38
N ALA A 118 -12.46 3.55 -8.55
CA ALA A 118 -13.69 4.25 -8.94
C ALA A 118 -13.42 5.71 -9.36
N ALA A 119 -12.51 6.43 -8.68
CA ALA A 119 -12.10 7.77 -9.08
C ALA A 119 -11.47 7.78 -10.47
N GLY A 120 -10.55 6.85 -10.76
CA GLY A 120 -9.97 6.67 -12.10
C GLY A 120 -11.03 6.43 -13.18
N MET A 121 -11.98 5.52 -12.93
CA MET A 121 -13.09 5.21 -13.84
C MET A 121 -13.95 6.45 -14.14
N LEU A 122 -14.32 7.21 -13.11
CA LEU A 122 -15.15 8.41 -13.24
C LEU A 122 -14.43 9.53 -13.98
N VAL A 123 -13.13 9.70 -13.75
CA VAL A 123 -12.28 10.69 -14.43
C VAL A 123 -12.14 10.34 -15.92
N LEU A 124 -11.88 9.07 -16.27
CA LEU A 124 -11.86 8.61 -17.67
C LEU A 124 -13.18 8.96 -18.37
N ARG A 125 -14.32 8.60 -17.76
CA ARG A 125 -15.65 8.89 -18.31
C ARG A 125 -15.90 10.39 -18.47
N SER A 126 -15.54 11.18 -17.47
CA SER A 126 -15.74 12.63 -17.51
C SER A 126 -14.91 13.28 -18.62
N LEU A 127 -13.63 12.95 -18.71
CA LEU A 127 -12.74 13.50 -19.74
C LEU A 127 -13.16 13.10 -21.16
N ALA A 128 -13.52 11.85 -21.39
CA ALA A 128 -14.02 11.39 -22.69
C ALA A 128 -15.29 12.15 -23.12
N SER A 129 -16.18 12.45 -22.16
CA SER A 129 -17.45 13.15 -22.41
C SER A 129 -17.32 14.67 -22.48
N SER A 130 -16.23 15.25 -21.96
CA SER A 130 -16.04 16.71 -21.87
C SER A 130 -15.71 17.37 -23.21
N GLY A 131 -15.24 16.59 -24.19
CA GLY A 131 -14.68 17.10 -25.45
C GLY A 131 -13.32 17.77 -25.27
N ALA A 132 -12.65 17.61 -24.14
CA ALA A 132 -11.30 18.09 -23.90
C ALA A 132 -10.32 17.48 -24.92
N ARG A 133 -9.52 18.33 -25.55
CA ARG A 133 -8.50 17.90 -26.51
C ARG A 133 -7.16 17.77 -25.78
N LEU A 134 -6.96 16.65 -25.10
CA LEU A 134 -5.69 16.34 -24.47
C LEU A 134 -4.66 15.97 -25.54
N ARG A 135 -3.42 16.40 -25.37
CA ARG A 135 -2.30 15.97 -26.21
C ARG A 135 -1.74 14.64 -25.75
N GLY A 136 -1.66 14.46 -24.43
CA GLY A 136 -1.18 13.26 -23.76
C GLY A 136 -2.29 12.26 -23.50
N ASP A 137 -1.89 11.04 -23.07
CA ASP A 137 -2.79 9.94 -22.74
C ASP A 137 -3.08 9.92 -21.22
N LEU A 138 -4.31 9.59 -20.85
CA LEU A 138 -4.62 9.20 -19.48
C LEU A 138 -4.70 7.67 -19.40
N LEU A 139 -3.89 7.06 -18.57
CA LEU A 139 -3.92 5.65 -18.22
C LEU A 139 -4.48 5.50 -16.81
N VAL A 140 -5.53 4.72 -16.61
CA VAL A 140 -5.99 4.26 -15.31
C VAL A 140 -5.55 2.81 -15.15
N ALA A 141 -4.83 2.53 -14.09
CA ALA A 141 -4.35 1.21 -13.73
C ALA A 141 -4.97 0.80 -12.40
N CYS A 142 -5.83 -0.21 -12.43
CA CYS A 142 -6.37 -0.85 -11.24
C CYS A 142 -5.59 -2.14 -11.03
N VAL A 143 -4.68 -2.14 -10.05
CA VAL A 143 -3.66 -3.18 -9.87
C VAL A 143 -4.04 -4.20 -8.81
N ALA A 144 -3.41 -5.36 -8.86
CA ALA A 144 -3.61 -6.45 -7.93
C ALA A 144 -2.53 -6.47 -6.84
N ASP A 145 -2.90 -6.97 -5.63
CA ASP A 145 -1.98 -7.43 -4.60
C ASP A 145 -1.17 -6.34 -3.88
N GLU A 146 -1.66 -5.12 -3.80
CA GLU A 146 -1.00 -4.06 -3.02
C GLU A 146 -0.88 -4.46 -1.54
N GLU A 147 -1.95 -5.00 -0.97
CA GLU A 147 -2.07 -5.49 0.40
C GLU A 147 -1.21 -6.74 0.69
N GLY A 148 -0.61 -7.30 -0.35
CA GLY A 148 0.27 -8.46 -0.26
C GLY A 148 1.73 -8.14 -0.56
N ILE A 149 2.17 -8.49 -1.76
CA ILE A 149 3.54 -8.25 -2.24
C ILE A 149 3.58 -7.42 -3.54
N SER A 150 2.48 -6.75 -3.89
CA SER A 150 2.38 -5.75 -4.98
C SER A 150 2.76 -6.27 -6.37
N ILE A 151 2.41 -7.53 -6.70
CA ILE A 151 2.73 -8.10 -8.01
C ILE A 151 2.17 -7.27 -9.16
N GLY A 152 1.01 -6.64 -8.95
CA GLY A 152 0.35 -5.79 -9.92
C GLY A 152 1.15 -4.54 -10.25
N SER A 153 1.58 -3.79 -9.26
CA SER A 153 2.40 -2.59 -9.46
C SER A 153 3.84 -2.90 -9.86
N GLU A 154 4.41 -4.04 -9.45
CA GLU A 154 5.68 -4.50 -10.00
C GLU A 154 5.59 -4.76 -11.53
N HIS A 155 4.45 -5.26 -12.01
CA HIS A 155 4.20 -5.41 -13.44
C HIS A 155 3.97 -4.04 -14.10
N LEU A 156 3.14 -3.16 -13.51
CA LEU A 156 2.84 -1.83 -14.02
C LEU A 156 4.09 -0.95 -14.14
N ALA A 157 5.01 -1.03 -13.18
CA ALA A 157 6.28 -0.30 -13.18
C ALA A 157 7.18 -0.62 -14.40
N ARG A 158 6.96 -1.79 -15.04
CA ARG A 158 7.64 -2.20 -16.28
C ARG A 158 6.82 -1.90 -17.54
N TYR A 159 5.59 -1.39 -17.38
CA TYR A 159 4.73 -1.07 -18.51
C TYR A 159 5.26 0.17 -19.26
N PRO A 160 5.42 0.10 -20.59
CA PRO A 160 6.13 1.16 -21.33
C PRO A 160 5.29 2.41 -21.49
N GLY A 161 5.98 3.56 -21.46
CA GLY A 161 5.40 4.84 -21.87
C GLY A 161 4.50 5.49 -20.81
N ILE A 162 4.79 5.30 -19.54
CA ILE A 162 4.24 6.10 -18.42
C ILE A 162 5.26 7.20 -18.12
N ASP A 163 4.86 8.47 -18.24
CA ASP A 163 5.73 9.63 -18.02
C ASP A 163 5.60 10.21 -16.61
N ALA A 164 4.46 9.97 -15.95
CA ALA A 164 4.23 10.33 -14.55
C ALA A 164 3.07 9.50 -13.97
N ALA A 165 3.04 9.34 -12.65
CA ALA A 165 1.99 8.61 -11.95
C ALA A 165 1.42 9.39 -10.75
N ILE A 166 0.13 9.21 -10.52
CA ILE A 166 -0.55 9.53 -9.27
C ILE A 166 -1.02 8.22 -8.68
N VAL A 167 -0.50 7.86 -7.52
CA VAL A 167 -1.00 6.72 -6.73
C VAL A 167 -2.11 7.24 -5.82
N ILE A 168 -3.23 6.55 -5.80
CA ILE A 168 -4.35 6.86 -4.92
C ILE A 168 -4.25 5.95 -3.71
N GLU A 169 -4.35 6.55 -2.53
CA GLU A 169 -4.43 5.85 -1.25
C GLU A 169 -5.26 6.67 -0.27
N PRO A 170 -6.03 6.04 0.63
CA PRO A 170 -6.91 6.77 1.51
C PRO A 170 -6.14 7.68 2.49
N GLN A 171 -6.43 8.96 2.42
CA GLN A 171 -5.84 9.98 3.29
C GLN A 171 -6.66 11.28 3.24
N PRO A 172 -6.43 12.23 4.15
CA PRO A 172 -7.07 13.54 4.04
C PRO A 172 -6.84 14.18 2.66
N THR A 173 -7.93 14.59 2.00
CA THR A 173 -7.91 15.08 0.60
C THR A 173 -7.07 16.35 0.40
N ASP A 174 -6.72 17.02 1.48
CA ASP A 174 -5.85 18.20 1.45
C ASP A 174 -4.37 17.88 1.67
N MET A 175 -4.00 16.60 1.69
CA MET A 175 -2.60 16.17 1.76
C MET A 175 -2.08 15.79 0.37
N LEU A 176 -0.86 16.22 0.09
CA LEU A 176 -0.05 15.81 -1.06
C LEU A 176 1.20 15.10 -0.52
N VAL A 177 1.25 13.79 -0.68
CA VAL A 177 2.35 12.99 -0.16
C VAL A 177 3.48 12.91 -1.18
N VAL A 178 4.69 13.22 -0.72
CA VAL A 178 5.92 13.25 -1.52
C VAL A 178 6.97 12.26 -1.02
N GLU A 179 6.75 11.64 0.13
CA GLU A 179 7.62 10.58 0.66
C GLU A 179 6.83 9.65 1.59
N HIS A 180 7.29 8.40 1.72
CA HIS A 180 6.80 7.49 2.75
C HIS A 180 7.87 6.50 3.19
N GLN A 181 7.61 5.82 4.32
CA GLN A 181 8.51 4.78 4.83
C GLN A 181 8.54 3.58 3.89
N GLY A 182 9.71 2.92 3.84
CA GLY A 182 9.84 1.54 3.43
C GLY A 182 9.61 0.60 4.61
N PHE A 183 9.57 -0.70 4.35
CA PHE A 183 9.51 -1.71 5.41
C PHE A 183 10.16 -3.02 4.98
N GLY A 184 10.52 -3.82 5.97
CA GLY A 184 10.94 -5.20 5.76
C GLY A 184 10.27 -6.15 6.73
N TRP A 185 9.97 -7.34 6.23
CA TRP A 185 9.62 -8.48 7.06
C TRP A 185 10.84 -9.36 7.25
N ILE A 186 11.20 -9.57 8.52
CA ILE A 186 12.43 -10.26 8.90
C ILE A 186 12.10 -11.37 9.91
N ASP A 187 12.59 -12.58 9.63
CA ASP A 187 12.69 -13.61 10.64
C ASP A 187 14.01 -13.48 11.40
N VAL A 188 13.92 -13.26 12.68
CA VAL A 188 15.04 -13.31 13.63
C VAL A 188 15.02 -14.68 14.28
N ILE A 189 16.08 -15.47 14.08
CA ILE A 189 16.15 -16.85 14.47
C ILE A 189 17.26 -17.01 15.51
N THR A 190 16.97 -17.72 16.59
CA THR A 190 17.95 -18.13 17.58
C THR A 190 18.09 -19.65 17.60
N HIS A 191 19.32 -20.12 17.74
CA HIS A 191 19.68 -21.52 17.77
C HIS A 191 20.12 -21.93 19.16
N GLY A 192 19.67 -23.09 19.59
CA GLY A 192 20.03 -23.73 20.84
C GLY A 192 20.57 -25.15 20.64
N VAL A 193 20.59 -25.90 21.74
CA VAL A 193 20.94 -27.32 21.75
C VAL A 193 19.88 -28.08 22.53
N ALA A 194 19.22 -29.02 21.88
CA ALA A 194 18.20 -29.84 22.49
C ALA A 194 18.84 -30.79 23.53
N ALA A 195 18.26 -30.79 24.72
CA ALA A 195 18.63 -31.69 25.82
C ALA A 195 17.41 -31.96 26.70
N HIS A 196 17.45 -33.01 27.50
CA HIS A 196 16.41 -33.28 28.48
C HIS A 196 16.40 -32.18 29.56
N GLY A 197 15.20 -31.72 30.00
CA GLY A 197 15.07 -30.62 30.94
C GLY A 197 15.79 -30.80 32.29
N SER A 198 16.17 -32.04 32.65
CA SER A 198 16.99 -32.33 33.84
C SER A 198 18.50 -32.29 33.58
N ALA A 199 18.93 -32.00 32.35
CA ALA A 199 20.35 -31.95 31.98
C ALA A 199 20.73 -30.53 31.47
N PRO A 200 20.68 -29.50 32.35
CA PRO A 200 20.90 -28.11 31.97
C PRO A 200 22.31 -27.84 31.41
N GLU A 201 23.28 -28.66 31.79
CA GLU A 201 24.67 -28.53 31.29
C GLU A 201 24.85 -28.98 29.82
N GLU A 202 23.87 -29.70 29.29
CA GLU A 202 23.89 -30.23 27.90
C GLU A 202 23.03 -29.40 26.97
N GLY A 203 22.08 -28.61 27.51
CA GLY A 203 21.11 -27.84 26.75
C GLY A 203 21.53 -26.38 26.55
N VAL A 204 21.06 -25.79 25.42
CA VAL A 204 21.08 -24.34 25.20
C VAL A 204 19.68 -23.92 24.77
N ASP A 205 19.08 -23.02 25.54
CA ASP A 205 17.68 -22.60 25.36
C ASP A 205 17.56 -21.50 24.31
N ALA A 206 17.07 -21.86 23.12
CA ALA A 206 16.85 -20.90 22.04
C ALA A 206 15.75 -19.87 22.37
N ILE A 207 14.74 -20.23 23.17
CA ILE A 207 13.65 -19.30 23.55
C ILE A 207 14.19 -18.24 24.51
N VAL A 208 15.05 -18.60 25.47
CA VAL A 208 15.69 -17.63 26.37
C VAL A 208 16.57 -16.67 25.56
N HIS A 209 17.37 -17.18 24.64
CA HIS A 209 18.16 -16.34 23.74
C HIS A 209 17.28 -15.38 22.89
N LEU A 210 16.13 -15.86 22.38
CA LEU A 210 15.23 -15.01 21.63
C LEU A 210 14.61 -13.91 22.51
N ALA A 211 14.30 -14.19 23.77
CA ALA A 211 13.79 -13.19 24.70
C ALA A 211 14.79 -12.03 24.93
N GLU A 212 16.10 -12.35 24.98
CA GLU A 212 17.14 -11.32 25.05
C GLU A 212 17.18 -10.44 23.78
N VAL A 213 17.03 -11.06 22.60
CA VAL A 213 16.95 -10.32 21.35
C VAL A 213 15.72 -9.40 21.33
N ILE A 214 14.54 -9.92 21.69
CA ILE A 214 13.29 -9.14 21.76
C ILE A 214 13.46 -7.93 22.69
N SER A 215 14.05 -8.13 23.86
CA SER A 215 14.28 -7.06 24.83
C SER A 215 15.15 -5.93 24.28
N ARG A 216 16.18 -6.27 23.48
CA ARG A 216 17.08 -5.31 22.86
C ARG A 216 16.47 -4.62 21.65
N LEU A 217 15.68 -5.32 20.83
CA LEU A 217 14.92 -4.73 19.75
C LEU A 217 13.91 -3.69 20.27
N HIS A 218 13.19 -4.00 21.35
CA HIS A 218 12.32 -3.02 22.02
C HIS A 218 13.06 -1.82 22.62
N ARG A 219 14.31 -2.01 23.03
CA ARG A 219 15.14 -0.89 23.47
C ARG A 219 15.55 -0.03 22.27
N LEU A 220 15.95 -0.63 21.15
CA LEU A 220 16.25 0.08 19.90
C LEU A 220 15.05 0.95 19.47
N ASP A 221 13.86 0.39 19.45
CA ASP A 221 12.63 1.12 19.13
C ASP A 221 12.44 2.36 20.04
N ARG A 222 12.52 2.18 21.36
CA ARG A 222 12.26 3.27 22.32
C ARG A 222 13.37 4.33 22.33
N GLU A 223 14.62 3.94 22.14
CA GLU A 223 15.77 4.81 22.31
C GLU A 223 16.24 5.46 20.99
N VAL A 224 15.95 4.82 19.87
CA VAL A 224 16.35 5.28 18.54
C VAL A 224 15.14 5.72 17.72
N PHE A 225 14.26 4.79 17.35
CA PHE A 225 13.16 5.09 16.41
C PHE A 225 12.14 6.08 16.98
N THR A 226 11.77 5.93 18.26
CA THR A 226 10.83 6.87 18.90
C THR A 226 11.44 8.25 19.12
N ARG A 227 12.77 8.36 19.32
CA ARG A 227 13.41 9.63 19.63
C ARG A 227 13.92 10.40 18.40
N ASN A 228 14.02 9.72 17.26
CA ASN A 228 14.52 10.30 16.02
C ASN A 228 13.45 10.19 14.91
N PRO A 229 12.27 10.83 15.06
CA PRO A 229 11.26 10.79 14.03
C PRO A 229 11.70 11.56 12.78
N SER A 230 11.32 11.06 11.61
CA SER A 230 11.35 11.86 10.38
C SER A 230 10.41 13.06 10.51
N ALA A 231 10.78 14.18 9.88
CA ALA A 231 9.95 15.38 9.89
C ALA A 231 8.61 15.19 9.17
N MET A 232 8.57 14.35 8.13
CA MET A 232 7.37 14.10 7.32
C MET A 232 6.70 12.76 7.64
N ASN A 233 7.48 11.68 7.84
CA ASN A 233 6.93 10.31 7.99
C ASN A 233 6.74 9.88 9.46
N GLY A 234 7.08 10.75 10.42
CA GLY A 234 7.01 10.38 11.83
C GLY A 234 8.11 9.38 12.24
N ARG A 235 7.83 8.59 13.27
CA ARG A 235 8.79 7.60 13.76
C ARG A 235 8.88 6.40 12.80
N THR A 236 10.06 5.76 12.75
CA THR A 236 10.23 4.49 12.06
C THR A 236 9.31 3.42 12.67
N VAL A 237 8.57 2.71 11.83
CA VAL A 237 7.67 1.64 12.26
C VAL A 237 8.48 0.44 12.76
N PHE A 238 8.06 -0.14 13.86
CA PHE A 238 8.61 -1.38 14.37
C PHE A 238 7.56 -2.12 15.21
N HIS A 239 7.35 -3.39 14.92
CA HIS A 239 6.60 -4.28 15.81
C HIS A 239 7.00 -5.75 15.64
N THR A 240 6.67 -6.54 16.66
CA THR A 240 6.81 -7.99 16.66
C THR A 240 5.49 -8.61 16.19
N GLY A 241 5.51 -9.34 15.07
CA GLY A 241 4.31 -9.94 14.47
C GLY A 241 4.05 -11.36 14.97
N THR A 242 5.06 -12.22 14.92
CA THR A 242 4.91 -13.64 15.27
C THR A 242 6.05 -14.14 16.12
N VAL A 243 5.80 -15.16 16.95
CA VAL A 243 6.84 -15.88 17.69
C VAL A 243 6.53 -17.37 17.73
N SER A 244 7.56 -18.19 17.53
CA SER A 244 7.43 -19.65 17.64
C SER A 244 8.74 -20.28 18.15
N GLY A 245 8.66 -21.42 18.84
CA GLY A 245 9.85 -22.13 19.32
C GLY A 245 9.51 -23.31 20.21
N GLY A 246 10.47 -24.25 20.32
CA GLY A 246 10.32 -25.46 21.12
C GLY A 246 9.45 -26.55 20.49
N THR A 247 9.44 -27.72 21.10
CA THR A 247 8.67 -28.90 20.64
C THR A 247 7.75 -29.44 21.73
N ASP A 248 8.19 -29.40 23.00
CA ASP A 248 7.47 -29.90 24.17
C ASP A 248 7.99 -29.25 25.48
N TYR A 249 7.36 -29.56 26.62
CA TYR A 249 7.70 -28.98 27.92
C TYR A 249 8.96 -29.56 28.57
N ALA A 250 9.48 -30.68 28.13
CA ALA A 250 10.55 -31.42 28.78
C ALA A 250 11.91 -31.29 28.11
N THR A 251 11.95 -30.64 26.93
CA THR A 251 13.13 -30.55 26.07
C THR A 251 13.58 -29.09 25.92
N TYR A 252 14.88 -28.81 26.09
CA TYR A 252 15.46 -27.51 25.73
C TYR A 252 15.22 -27.21 24.27
N PRO A 253 14.68 -26.03 23.90
CA PRO A 253 14.38 -25.69 22.53
C PRO A 253 15.65 -25.45 21.73
N ASN A 254 15.82 -26.17 20.62
CA ASN A 254 16.98 -26.02 19.74
C ASN A 254 16.82 -24.89 18.70
N ARG A 255 15.62 -24.33 18.57
CA ARG A 255 15.31 -23.21 17.66
C ARG A 255 14.13 -22.41 18.19
N ALA A 256 14.22 -21.09 18.04
CA ALA A 256 13.09 -20.18 18.14
C ALA A 256 13.17 -19.12 17.04
N THR A 257 12.01 -18.62 16.62
CA THR A 257 11.88 -17.67 15.52
C THR A 257 10.91 -16.55 15.92
N LEU A 258 11.30 -15.32 15.64
CA LEU A 258 10.51 -14.10 15.77
C LEU A 258 10.33 -13.48 14.39
N GLY A 259 9.10 -13.30 13.95
CA GLY A 259 8.78 -12.47 12.78
C GLY A 259 8.57 -11.03 13.23
N ILE A 260 9.27 -10.09 12.59
CA ILE A 260 9.15 -8.65 12.84
C ILE A 260 8.84 -7.91 11.54
N GLU A 261 8.14 -6.79 11.69
CA GLU A 261 8.12 -5.74 10.69
C GLU A 261 8.97 -4.57 11.21
N ILE A 262 9.83 -4.05 10.34
CA ILE A 262 10.72 -2.93 10.66
C ILE A 262 10.81 -1.97 9.48
N GLY A 263 10.57 -0.68 9.75
CA GLY A 263 10.56 0.36 8.75
C GLY A 263 11.96 0.87 8.38
N THR A 264 12.00 1.56 7.24
CA THR A 264 13.12 2.38 6.79
C THR A 264 12.62 3.76 6.40
N GLN A 265 13.42 4.80 6.64
CA GLN A 265 13.13 6.16 6.20
C GLN A 265 13.78 6.42 4.84
N PRO A 266 13.32 7.43 4.06
CA PRO A 266 14.02 7.83 2.83
C PRO A 266 15.51 8.09 3.06
N GLY A 267 16.33 7.36 2.29
CA GLY A 267 17.80 7.35 2.43
C GLY A 267 18.37 6.23 3.31
N GLU A 268 17.52 5.44 3.96
CA GLU A 268 17.89 4.19 4.65
C GLU A 268 17.53 2.98 3.78
N HIS A 269 18.18 1.84 4.06
CA HIS A 269 17.92 0.55 3.42
C HIS A 269 17.66 -0.52 4.46
N LEU A 270 16.96 -1.59 4.08
CA LEU A 270 16.69 -2.70 5.00
C LEU A 270 17.98 -3.36 5.53
N ASN A 271 19.06 -3.32 4.75
CA ASN A 271 20.38 -3.80 5.19
C ASN A 271 20.92 -3.04 6.42
N ASP A 272 20.55 -1.77 6.61
CA ASP A 272 20.92 -1.02 7.80
C ASP A 272 20.23 -1.61 9.04
N ARG A 273 18.96 -1.98 8.89
CA ARG A 273 18.18 -2.67 9.95
C ARG A 273 18.73 -4.05 10.26
N VAL A 274 19.13 -4.81 9.22
CA VAL A 274 19.79 -6.13 9.40
C VAL A 274 21.07 -5.96 10.19
N ALA A 275 21.89 -4.97 9.86
CA ALA A 275 23.16 -4.70 10.58
C ALA A 275 22.91 -4.32 12.05
N GLU A 276 21.85 -3.58 12.37
CA GLU A 276 21.46 -3.27 13.76
C GLU A 276 21.07 -4.55 14.54
N ILE A 277 20.36 -5.48 13.89
CA ILE A 277 19.99 -6.77 14.49
C ILE A 277 21.25 -7.62 14.73
N GLU A 278 22.16 -7.68 13.77
CA GLU A 278 23.44 -8.42 13.90
C GLU A 278 24.35 -7.82 14.97
N ALA A 279 24.31 -6.49 15.16
CA ALA A 279 25.01 -5.84 16.29
C ALA A 279 24.42 -6.28 17.64
N ILE A 280 23.09 -6.39 17.73
CA ILE A 280 22.44 -6.97 18.92
C ILE A 280 22.91 -8.39 19.19
N PHE A 281 23.05 -9.24 18.15
CA PHE A 281 23.57 -10.60 18.30
C PHE A 281 24.99 -10.60 18.84
N THR A 282 25.84 -9.70 18.35
CA THR A 282 27.21 -9.54 18.80
C THR A 282 27.28 -9.19 20.29
N GLU A 283 26.46 -8.21 20.72
CA GLU A 283 26.40 -7.83 22.14
C GLU A 283 25.90 -8.96 23.05
N ILE A 284 24.93 -9.77 22.58
CA ILE A 284 24.44 -10.91 23.37
C ILE A 284 25.51 -11.98 23.48
N ALA A 285 26.22 -12.27 22.41
CA ALA A 285 27.26 -13.29 22.40
C ALA A 285 28.43 -12.99 23.34
N GLU A 286 28.66 -11.70 23.69
CA GLU A 286 29.67 -11.32 24.72
C GLU A 286 29.30 -11.77 26.13
N THR A 287 28.02 -11.90 26.43
CA THR A 287 27.52 -12.21 27.79
C THR A 287 26.88 -13.60 27.93
N GLU A 288 26.37 -14.14 26.82
CA GLU A 288 25.64 -15.41 26.78
C GLU A 288 26.42 -16.47 26.00
N PRO A 289 27.17 -17.35 26.69
CA PRO A 289 27.91 -18.43 26.04
C PRO A 289 26.98 -19.35 25.24
N GLY A 290 27.34 -19.60 24.00
CA GLY A 290 26.56 -20.48 23.12
C GLY A 290 25.44 -19.78 22.36
N PHE A 291 25.28 -18.46 22.53
CA PHE A 291 24.34 -17.69 21.69
C PHE A 291 24.69 -17.80 20.20
N ARG A 292 23.68 -18.07 19.37
CA ARG A 292 23.76 -18.04 17.92
C ARG A 292 22.49 -17.46 17.37
N GLY A 293 22.60 -16.35 16.65
CA GLY A 293 21.51 -15.67 15.95
C GLY A 293 21.68 -15.76 14.44
N GLU A 294 20.56 -15.69 13.73
CA GLU A 294 20.49 -15.64 12.27
C GLU A 294 19.36 -14.68 11.87
N VAL A 295 19.56 -13.93 10.80
CA VAL A 295 18.56 -13.05 10.18
C VAL A 295 18.16 -13.62 8.83
N SER A 296 16.86 -13.69 8.54
CA SER A 296 16.32 -14.07 7.24
C SER A 296 15.32 -13.03 6.77
N VAL A 297 15.67 -12.27 5.74
CA VAL A 297 14.76 -11.29 5.12
C VAL A 297 13.70 -12.04 4.32
N ARG A 298 12.43 -11.73 4.56
CA ARG A 298 11.26 -12.29 3.87
C ARG A 298 10.73 -11.36 2.80
N LEU A 299 10.71 -10.06 3.09
CA LEU A 299 10.29 -9.02 2.19
C LEU A 299 11.13 -7.77 2.45
N ASP A 300 11.47 -7.06 1.38
CA ASP A 300 12.16 -5.77 1.40
C ASP A 300 11.41 -4.81 0.47
N ARG A 301 10.94 -3.71 1.03
CA ARG A 301 10.24 -2.65 0.34
C ARG A 301 10.92 -1.31 0.62
N ASP A 302 11.59 -0.77 -0.38
CA ASP A 302 12.28 0.52 -0.29
C ASP A 302 11.31 1.64 0.08
N PRO A 303 11.78 2.69 0.79
CA PRO A 303 10.99 3.90 1.03
C PRO A 303 10.77 4.67 -0.27
N PHE A 304 9.71 5.47 -0.29
CA PHE A 304 9.40 6.38 -1.37
C PHE A 304 9.92 7.78 -1.08
N LEU A 305 10.55 8.39 -2.08
CA LEU A 305 10.87 9.81 -2.14
C LEU A 305 10.65 10.31 -3.56
N ALA A 306 9.68 11.19 -3.74
CA ALA A 306 9.31 11.74 -5.05
C ALA A 306 10.48 12.50 -5.69
N GLN A 307 10.77 12.19 -6.95
CA GLN A 307 11.80 12.83 -7.76
C GLN A 307 11.30 13.09 -9.17
N GLY A 308 11.75 14.19 -9.79
CA GLY A 308 11.36 14.57 -11.15
C GLY A 308 9.88 14.90 -11.33
N HIS A 309 9.20 15.19 -10.23
CA HIS A 309 7.75 15.36 -10.12
C HIS A 309 7.27 16.80 -10.24
N GLU A 310 8.14 17.78 -10.46
CA GLU A 310 7.86 19.22 -10.32
C GLU A 310 6.67 19.64 -11.19
N ARG A 311 6.63 19.21 -12.46
CA ARG A 311 5.52 19.53 -13.37
C ARG A 311 4.19 18.92 -12.91
N LEU A 312 4.20 17.67 -12.42
CA LEU A 312 3.02 17.02 -11.89
C LEU A 312 2.56 17.67 -10.59
N GLN A 313 3.51 18.04 -9.71
CA GLN A 313 3.22 18.73 -8.46
C GLN A 313 2.61 20.12 -8.70
N GLU A 314 3.11 20.89 -9.65
CA GLU A 314 2.52 22.17 -10.03
C GLU A 314 1.06 22.02 -10.46
N ALA A 315 0.76 21.03 -11.31
CA ALA A 315 -0.61 20.76 -11.77
C ALA A 315 -1.51 20.32 -10.62
N LEU A 316 -1.04 19.42 -9.75
CA LEU A 316 -1.78 18.93 -8.57
C LEU A 316 -2.05 20.05 -7.56
N VAL A 317 -1.03 20.81 -7.19
CA VAL A 317 -1.16 21.94 -6.23
C VAL A 317 -2.16 22.97 -6.76
N ALA A 318 -2.13 23.28 -8.05
CA ALA A 318 -3.07 24.22 -8.64
C ALA A 318 -4.51 23.67 -8.56
N SER A 319 -4.73 22.40 -8.96
CA SER A 319 -6.04 21.75 -8.93
C SER A 319 -6.59 21.61 -7.51
N MET A 320 -5.74 21.16 -6.57
CA MET A 320 -6.11 21.06 -5.15
C MET A 320 -6.45 22.44 -4.56
N THR A 321 -5.67 23.46 -4.90
CA THR A 321 -5.93 24.84 -4.43
C THR A 321 -7.28 25.37 -4.94
N ASP A 322 -7.61 25.10 -6.21
CA ASP A 322 -8.89 25.52 -6.79
C ASP A 322 -10.07 24.82 -6.11
N VAL A 323 -9.99 23.51 -5.94
CA VAL A 323 -11.08 22.69 -5.38
C VAL A 323 -11.24 22.90 -3.87
N LEU A 324 -10.14 23.03 -3.14
CA LEU A 324 -10.15 23.11 -1.67
C LEU A 324 -10.22 24.56 -1.15
N GLY A 325 -9.98 25.57 -2.01
CA GLY A 325 -9.91 26.98 -1.63
C GLY A 325 -8.63 27.35 -0.84
N ARG A 326 -7.68 26.43 -0.73
CA ARG A 326 -6.36 26.65 -0.07
C ARG A 326 -5.33 25.66 -0.63
N PRO A 327 -4.03 26.01 -0.59
CA PRO A 327 -2.99 25.05 -0.99
C PRO A 327 -3.02 23.79 -0.16
N PRO A 328 -2.65 22.63 -0.75
CA PRO A 328 -2.50 21.39 0.00
C PRO A 328 -1.35 21.45 1.00
N THR A 329 -1.40 20.56 1.99
CA THR A 329 -0.27 20.29 2.87
C THR A 329 0.62 19.26 2.18
N VAL A 330 1.86 19.67 1.84
CA VAL A 330 2.88 18.73 1.36
C VAL A 330 3.44 17.99 2.57
N THR A 331 3.40 16.66 2.54
CA THR A 331 3.72 15.82 3.71
C THR A 331 4.29 14.46 3.29
N GLY A 332 4.69 13.67 4.28
CA GLY A 332 4.99 12.26 4.15
C GLY A 332 3.88 11.36 4.73
N LEU A 333 4.03 10.08 4.54
CA LEU A 333 3.16 9.03 5.06
C LEU A 333 4.00 8.01 5.85
N ASN A 334 3.49 7.54 6.98
CA ASN A 334 4.16 6.52 7.79
C ASN A 334 3.77 5.07 7.43
N ALA A 335 3.09 4.89 6.32
CA ALA A 335 2.77 3.60 5.71
C ALA A 335 3.54 3.46 4.38
N TRP A 336 3.63 2.25 3.86
CA TRP A 336 4.16 1.97 2.53
C TRP A 336 3.03 1.91 1.52
N THR A 337 3.32 2.25 0.26
CA THR A 337 2.38 2.19 -0.86
C THR A 337 3.12 1.85 -2.17
N ASP A 338 2.39 1.49 -3.19
CA ASP A 338 2.89 1.22 -4.54
C ASP A 338 3.65 2.39 -5.20
N ALA A 339 3.58 3.60 -4.63
CA ALA A 339 4.33 4.76 -5.12
C ALA A 339 5.84 4.52 -5.12
N ALA A 340 6.35 3.71 -4.19
CA ALA A 340 7.77 3.33 -4.15
C ALA A 340 8.18 2.55 -5.40
N LEU A 341 7.37 1.62 -5.86
CA LEU A 341 7.66 0.79 -7.05
C LEU A 341 7.65 1.62 -8.33
N MET A 342 6.67 2.51 -8.48
CA MET A 342 6.59 3.41 -9.63
C MET A 342 7.79 4.35 -9.68
N GLN A 343 8.14 4.97 -8.54
CA GLN A 343 9.31 5.86 -8.46
C GLN A 343 10.63 5.12 -8.69
N ALA A 344 10.79 3.91 -8.16
CA ALA A 344 11.98 3.08 -8.36
C ALA A 344 12.19 2.70 -9.84
N ALA A 345 11.10 2.60 -10.62
CA ALA A 345 11.15 2.41 -12.07
C ALA A 345 11.49 3.69 -12.83
N GLY A 346 11.73 4.82 -12.15
CA GLY A 346 12.05 6.10 -12.76
C GLY A 346 10.82 6.89 -13.24
N ILE A 347 9.62 6.52 -12.82
CA ILE A 347 8.37 7.20 -13.11
C ILE A 347 8.13 8.25 -12.02
N PRO A 348 8.17 9.57 -12.34
CA PRO A 348 7.84 10.62 -11.39
C PRO A 348 6.46 10.41 -10.77
N THR A 349 6.40 10.22 -9.45
CA THR A 349 5.19 9.79 -8.76
C THR A 349 4.84 10.72 -7.61
N LEU A 350 3.54 10.96 -7.42
CA LEU A 350 2.96 11.63 -6.26
C LEU A 350 1.75 10.83 -5.76
N LEU A 351 1.37 11.03 -4.49
CA LEU A 351 0.28 10.30 -3.86
C LEU A 351 -0.73 11.27 -3.27
N ILE A 352 -2.01 11.02 -3.55
CA ILE A 352 -3.17 11.74 -3.02
C ILE A 352 -4.30 10.76 -2.74
N GLY A 353 -5.36 11.20 -2.04
CA GLY A 353 -6.52 10.34 -1.81
C GLY A 353 -7.74 11.08 -1.33
N ALA A 354 -8.73 10.31 -0.87
CA ALA A 354 -9.92 10.83 -0.22
C ALA A 354 -9.92 10.45 1.26
N ASN A 355 -10.56 11.30 2.07
CA ASN A 355 -10.65 11.08 3.51
C ASN A 355 -11.47 9.84 3.83
N GLY A 356 -10.87 8.92 4.55
CA GLY A 356 -11.41 7.66 5.02
C GLY A 356 -10.85 7.27 6.38
N GLY A 357 -11.23 6.11 6.88
CA GLY A 357 -10.71 5.62 8.15
C GLY A 357 -11.14 4.21 8.47
N ASN A 358 -10.64 3.70 9.60
CA ASN A 358 -10.80 2.32 10.05
C ASN A 358 -10.28 1.30 9.02
N PHE A 359 -9.19 1.64 8.31
CA PHE A 359 -8.56 0.73 7.37
C PHE A 359 -8.20 -0.59 8.05
N HIS A 360 -8.38 -1.71 7.33
CA HIS A 360 -8.14 -3.07 7.84
C HIS A 360 -8.95 -3.45 9.09
N ALA A 361 -10.04 -2.73 9.36
CA ALA A 361 -10.87 -2.94 10.55
C ALA A 361 -12.36 -2.82 10.23
N PRO A 362 -13.25 -3.41 11.07
CA PRO A 362 -14.69 -3.23 10.93
C PRO A 362 -15.11 -1.76 10.85
N ASP A 363 -16.16 -1.51 10.07
CA ASP A 363 -16.66 -0.16 9.81
C ASP A 363 -15.65 0.77 9.10
N GLU A 364 -14.81 0.23 8.22
CA GLU A 364 -14.06 1.03 7.25
C GLU A 364 -15.01 1.99 6.53
N TRP A 365 -14.60 3.25 6.37
CA TRP A 365 -15.45 4.29 5.84
C TRP A 365 -14.72 5.24 4.90
N LEU A 366 -15.48 5.83 3.97
CA LEU A 366 -15.09 6.87 3.03
C LEU A 366 -16.01 8.07 3.14
N SER A 367 -15.47 9.31 3.12
CA SER A 367 -16.27 10.52 2.95
C SER A 367 -16.62 10.70 1.47
N LEU A 368 -17.91 10.67 1.14
CA LEU A 368 -18.39 10.84 -0.24
C LEU A 368 -18.11 12.23 -0.79
N SER A 369 -18.22 13.26 0.05
CA SER A 369 -17.93 14.63 -0.37
C SER A 369 -16.44 14.85 -0.67
N GLU A 370 -15.54 14.26 0.13
CA GLU A 370 -14.12 14.33 -0.11
C GLU A 370 -13.71 13.49 -1.34
N PHE A 371 -14.33 12.32 -1.53
CA PHE A 371 -14.14 11.51 -2.74
C PHE A 371 -14.55 12.28 -4.02
N MET A 372 -15.66 13.00 -4.00
CA MET A 372 -16.06 13.83 -5.15
C MET A 372 -15.08 14.97 -5.42
N LYS A 373 -14.46 15.54 -4.37
CA LYS A 373 -13.36 16.52 -4.54
C LYS A 373 -12.14 15.86 -5.17
N LEU A 374 -11.74 14.65 -4.73
CA LEU A 374 -10.66 13.88 -5.33
C LEU A 374 -10.88 13.69 -6.84
N CYS A 375 -12.08 13.25 -7.25
CA CYS A 375 -12.39 13.10 -8.67
C CYS A 375 -12.22 14.42 -9.45
N THR A 376 -12.63 15.55 -8.86
CA THR A 376 -12.49 16.88 -9.49
C THR A 376 -11.01 17.29 -9.58
N ILE A 377 -10.23 17.05 -8.53
CA ILE A 377 -8.78 17.31 -8.50
C ILE A 377 -8.07 16.51 -9.58
N LEU A 378 -8.35 15.22 -9.69
CA LEU A 378 -7.76 14.33 -10.69
C LEU A 378 -8.13 14.78 -12.12
N GLU A 379 -9.38 15.14 -12.37
CA GLU A 379 -9.84 15.62 -13.69
C GLU A 379 -9.11 16.90 -14.10
N GLN A 380 -9.06 17.90 -13.21
CA GLN A 380 -8.36 19.17 -13.48
C GLN A 380 -6.86 18.96 -13.67
N THR A 381 -6.25 18.09 -12.85
CA THR A 381 -4.82 17.75 -12.97
C THR A 381 -4.52 17.08 -14.29
N ALA A 382 -5.35 16.11 -14.71
CA ALA A 382 -5.20 15.45 -16.00
C ALA A 382 -5.32 16.43 -17.17
N VAL A 383 -6.31 17.33 -17.13
CA VAL A 383 -6.45 18.40 -18.16
C VAL A 383 -5.21 19.28 -18.20
N SER A 384 -4.72 19.74 -17.06
CA SER A 384 -3.56 20.63 -16.97
C SER A 384 -2.26 19.95 -17.42
N PHE A 385 -2.04 18.70 -16.99
CA PHE A 385 -0.79 17.97 -17.25
C PHE A 385 -0.71 17.42 -18.70
N LEU A 386 -1.84 17.03 -19.27
CA LEU A 386 -1.92 16.38 -20.59
C LEU A 386 -2.19 17.32 -21.77
N SER A 387 -2.38 18.62 -21.52
CA SER A 387 -2.66 19.63 -22.57
C SER A 387 -1.45 20.10 -23.37
#